data_bcc66c2235bb859a4521c3f7756cb720
#
_entry.id   bcc66c2235bb859a4521c3f7756cb720
#
_cell.length_a   1.000
_cell.length_b   1.000
_cell.length_c   1.000
_cell.angle_alpha   90.00
_cell.angle_beta   90.00
_cell.angle_gamma   90.00
#
_symmetry.space_group_name_H-M   'P 1'
#
loop_
_entity.id
_entity.type
_entity.pdbx_description
1 polymer ?
#
loop_
_entity_poly.entity_id
_entity_poly.type
_entity_poly.pdbx_seq_one_letter_code
_entity_poly.pdbx_strand_id
1 'polypeptide(L)'
;MALKNMTYSLYSKIALWLVLNLVLLAVLGVCTYGFILKGSDTIFPNVYVAGVNVGGLKRSAAVTAVEGAVNKSYASDTLRVVLPDRTLELDPEITNVALNADEAVDEAMKYGRDGGPLKEHTIDLESTLNLDTEYIRQVIDKTAAEVKQELSEPSVSVNEDAGIISVTTGSPAISLDADKLYEAVLARFASNDLSDLKFDYDTTPCDPIDLTPYYEKYCVEMKDAYYDEETHELVEEVKGYGFDLPYYTQQIAMAEPGTGFTIQIEEMVHEVSLE
;
A
#
# COMPACT_ATOMS: atom_id res chain seq x y z
N MET A 1 -66.51 -23.33 -26.96
CA MET A 1 -65.42 -23.16 -26.03
C MET A 1 -64.28 -24.22 -26.16
N ALA A 2 -64.56 -25.46 -26.42
CA ALA A 2 -63.62 -26.58 -26.55
C ALA A 2 -62.59 -26.42 -27.70
N LEU A 3 -62.99 -25.96 -28.88
CA LEU A 3 -62.10 -25.78 -30.04
C LEU A 3 -61.06 -24.69 -29.85
N LYS A 4 -61.31 -23.62 -29.07
CA LYS A 4 -60.38 -22.54 -28.79
C LYS A 4 -59.26 -22.96 -27.81
N ASN A 5 -59.59 -23.83 -26.86
CA ASN A 5 -58.61 -24.39 -25.91
C ASN A 5 -57.71 -25.45 -26.57
N MET A 6 -58.19 -26.16 -27.57
CA MET A 6 -57.43 -27.16 -28.32
C MET A 6 -56.35 -26.52 -29.22
N THR A 7 -56.68 -25.38 -29.86
CA THR A 7 -55.73 -24.62 -30.67
C THR A 7 -54.66 -23.97 -29.82
N TYR A 8 -54.97 -23.40 -28.67
CA TYR A 8 -53.95 -22.86 -27.73
C TYR A 8 -53.00 -23.94 -27.23
N SER A 9 -53.52 -25.16 -26.94
CA SER A 9 -52.68 -26.29 -26.53
C SER A 9 -51.75 -26.77 -27.64
N LEU A 10 -52.20 -26.70 -28.90
CA LEU A 10 -51.36 -27.07 -30.05
C LEU A 10 -50.24 -26.04 -30.29
N TYR A 11 -50.57 -24.74 -30.27
CA TYR A 11 -49.59 -23.67 -30.43
C TYR A 11 -48.54 -23.68 -29.30
N SER A 12 -48.92 -23.92 -28.05
CA SER A 12 -48.00 -24.01 -26.94
C SER A 12 -47.04 -25.19 -27.06
N LYS A 13 -47.49 -26.33 -27.58
CA LYS A 13 -46.64 -27.52 -27.84
C LYS A 13 -45.65 -27.26 -28.97
N ILE A 14 -46.09 -26.61 -30.05
CA ILE A 14 -45.27 -26.23 -31.20
C ILE A 14 -44.21 -25.20 -30.73
N ALA A 15 -44.57 -24.18 -29.97
CA ALA A 15 -43.66 -23.19 -29.42
C ALA A 15 -42.63 -23.84 -28.50
N LEU A 16 -43.05 -24.73 -27.61
CA LEU A 16 -42.13 -25.49 -26.73
C LEU A 16 -41.15 -26.33 -27.55
N TRP A 17 -41.64 -26.99 -28.60
CA TRP A 17 -40.80 -27.81 -29.47
C TRP A 17 -39.79 -26.98 -30.26
N LEU A 18 -40.15 -25.78 -30.73
CA LEU A 18 -39.26 -24.84 -31.40
C LEU A 18 -38.18 -24.33 -30.44
N VAL A 19 -38.53 -23.96 -29.21
CA VAL A 19 -37.59 -23.55 -28.19
C VAL A 19 -36.60 -24.67 -27.86
N LEU A 20 -37.09 -25.90 -27.69
CA LEU A 20 -36.26 -27.07 -27.41
C LEU A 20 -35.26 -27.33 -28.54
N ASN A 21 -35.69 -27.23 -29.82
CA ASN A 21 -34.80 -27.37 -30.98
C ASN A 21 -33.77 -26.25 -31.05
N LEU A 22 -34.15 -25.00 -30.75
CA LEU A 22 -33.24 -23.87 -30.71
C LEU A 22 -32.13 -24.07 -29.63
N VAL A 23 -32.52 -24.52 -28.44
CA VAL A 23 -31.62 -24.87 -27.37
C VAL A 23 -30.67 -25.99 -27.77
N LEU A 24 -31.23 -27.04 -28.41
CA LEU A 24 -30.42 -28.18 -28.88
C LEU A 24 -29.40 -27.75 -29.94
N LEU A 25 -29.79 -26.89 -30.88
CA LEU A 25 -28.89 -26.34 -31.89
C LEU A 25 -27.81 -25.46 -31.27
N ALA A 26 -28.15 -24.66 -30.26
CA ALA A 26 -27.20 -23.87 -29.53
C ALA A 26 -26.16 -24.73 -28.78
N VAL A 27 -26.64 -25.80 -28.11
CA VAL A 27 -25.75 -26.77 -27.42
C VAL A 27 -24.85 -27.50 -28.42
N LEU A 28 -25.41 -27.96 -29.54
CA LEU A 28 -24.61 -28.61 -30.62
C LEU A 28 -23.56 -27.62 -31.17
N GLY A 29 -23.95 -26.35 -31.38
CA GLY A 29 -23.01 -25.31 -31.83
C GLY A 29 -21.88 -25.08 -30.87
N VAL A 30 -22.13 -25.02 -29.57
CA VAL A 30 -21.10 -24.89 -28.53
C VAL A 30 -20.21 -26.13 -28.48
N CYS A 31 -20.77 -27.34 -28.56
CA CYS A 31 -20.03 -28.58 -28.55
C CYS A 31 -19.10 -28.72 -29.78
N THR A 32 -19.63 -28.38 -30.99
CA THR A 32 -18.82 -28.43 -32.22
C THR A 32 -17.71 -27.38 -32.22
N TYR A 33 -17.99 -26.19 -31.73
CA TYR A 33 -17.00 -25.13 -31.59
C TYR A 33 -15.88 -25.55 -30.60
N GLY A 34 -16.24 -26.10 -29.46
CA GLY A 34 -15.30 -26.65 -28.50
C GLY A 34 -14.43 -27.78 -29.05
N PHE A 35 -15.02 -28.68 -29.87
CA PHE A 35 -14.29 -29.77 -30.53
C PHE A 35 -13.29 -29.24 -31.58
N ILE A 36 -13.71 -28.23 -32.37
CA ILE A 36 -12.83 -27.59 -33.36
C ILE A 36 -11.65 -26.89 -32.65
N LEU A 37 -11.92 -26.18 -31.58
CA LEU A 37 -10.87 -25.53 -30.80
C LEU A 37 -9.86 -26.51 -30.21
N LYS A 38 -10.29 -27.68 -29.71
CA LYS A 38 -9.42 -28.74 -29.19
C LYS A 38 -8.47 -29.29 -30.25
N GLY A 39 -8.91 -29.38 -31.49
CA GLY A 39 -8.12 -29.87 -32.61
C GLY A 39 -7.31 -28.82 -33.35
N SER A 40 -7.43 -27.55 -33.01
CA SER A 40 -6.74 -26.46 -33.68
C SER A 40 -5.31 -26.27 -33.16
N ASP A 41 -4.42 -25.84 -34.06
CA ASP A 41 -3.03 -25.46 -33.72
C ASP A 41 -2.93 -24.02 -33.16
N THR A 42 -4.06 -23.46 -32.69
CA THR A 42 -4.14 -22.12 -32.14
C THR A 42 -4.41 -22.13 -30.63
N ILE A 43 -3.98 -21.09 -29.96
CA ILE A 43 -4.25 -20.87 -28.53
C ILE A 43 -5.75 -20.62 -28.33
N PHE A 44 -6.30 -21.06 -27.21
CA PHE A 44 -7.69 -20.81 -26.85
C PHE A 44 -7.99 -19.32 -26.75
N PRO A 45 -9.24 -18.87 -27.05
CA PRO A 45 -9.63 -17.47 -26.86
C PRO A 45 -9.45 -17.00 -25.40
N ASN A 46 -9.26 -15.69 -25.22
CA ASN A 46 -9.12 -15.03 -23.90
C ASN A 46 -7.91 -15.51 -23.08
N VAL A 47 -6.84 -15.92 -23.75
CA VAL A 47 -5.55 -16.19 -23.12
C VAL A 47 -4.61 -15.03 -23.36
N TYR A 48 -3.96 -14.59 -22.30
CA TYR A 48 -2.99 -13.49 -22.29
C TYR A 48 -1.65 -14.00 -21.77
N VAL A 49 -0.58 -13.56 -22.38
CA VAL A 49 0.80 -13.82 -21.92
C VAL A 49 1.45 -12.45 -21.72
N ALA A 50 1.89 -12.16 -20.49
CA ALA A 50 2.45 -10.84 -20.12
C ALA A 50 1.57 -9.66 -20.57
N GLY A 51 0.26 -9.75 -20.39
CA GLY A 51 -0.70 -8.73 -20.82
C GLY A 51 -1.01 -8.71 -22.33
N VAL A 52 -0.31 -9.50 -23.13
CA VAL A 52 -0.53 -9.59 -24.59
C VAL A 52 -1.60 -10.64 -24.89
N ASN A 53 -2.66 -10.26 -25.61
CA ASN A 53 -3.69 -11.20 -26.04
C ASN A 53 -3.13 -12.13 -27.12
N VAL A 54 -2.96 -13.40 -26.80
CA VAL A 54 -2.48 -14.44 -27.72
C VAL A 54 -3.59 -15.40 -28.16
N GLY A 55 -4.83 -15.17 -27.70
CA GLY A 55 -5.97 -16.00 -28.06
C GLY A 55 -6.23 -16.06 -29.57
N GLY A 56 -6.41 -17.25 -30.10
CA GLY A 56 -6.61 -17.49 -31.54
C GLY A 56 -5.32 -17.47 -32.39
N LEU A 57 -4.18 -17.14 -31.83
CA LEU A 57 -2.89 -17.14 -32.55
C LEU A 57 -2.31 -18.55 -32.63
N LYS A 58 -1.54 -18.81 -33.69
CA LYS A 58 -0.64 -19.97 -33.76
C LYS A 58 0.60 -19.70 -32.90
N ARG A 59 1.25 -20.78 -32.46
CA ARG A 59 2.44 -20.73 -31.59
C ARG A 59 3.47 -19.69 -32.04
N SER A 60 3.92 -19.75 -33.30
CA SER A 60 4.95 -18.82 -33.81
C SER A 60 4.51 -17.35 -33.83
N ALA A 61 3.24 -17.11 -34.17
CA ALA A 61 2.67 -15.76 -34.15
C ALA A 61 2.52 -15.23 -32.71
N ALA A 62 2.17 -16.09 -31.77
CA ALA A 62 2.08 -15.74 -30.36
C ALA A 62 3.47 -15.37 -29.77
N VAL A 63 4.50 -16.20 -30.02
CA VAL A 63 5.88 -15.89 -29.63
C VAL A 63 6.31 -14.52 -30.16
N THR A 64 6.16 -14.30 -31.47
CA THR A 64 6.53 -13.01 -32.08
C THR A 64 5.75 -11.83 -31.49
N ALA A 65 4.44 -12.01 -31.20
CA ALA A 65 3.61 -10.97 -30.61
C ALA A 65 4.06 -10.63 -29.18
N VAL A 66 4.34 -11.64 -28.37
CA VAL A 66 4.80 -11.46 -26.97
C VAL A 66 6.18 -10.82 -26.94
N GLU A 67 7.15 -11.37 -27.68
CA GLU A 67 8.51 -10.80 -27.78
C GLU A 67 8.49 -9.36 -28.28
N GLY A 68 7.71 -9.07 -29.32
CA GLY A 68 7.61 -7.74 -29.88
C GLY A 68 6.99 -6.72 -28.91
N ALA A 69 5.99 -7.11 -28.14
CA ALA A 69 5.34 -6.24 -27.16
C ALA A 69 6.25 -6.00 -25.94
N VAL A 70 6.84 -7.07 -25.40
CA VAL A 70 7.69 -7.01 -24.21
C VAL A 70 9.00 -6.26 -24.52
N ASN A 71 9.68 -6.57 -25.62
CA ASN A 71 10.90 -5.87 -26.02
C ASN A 71 10.64 -4.38 -26.28
N LYS A 72 9.48 -4.03 -26.83
CA LYS A 72 9.10 -2.63 -27.00
C LYS A 72 8.88 -1.92 -25.65
N SER A 73 8.22 -2.57 -24.74
CA SER A 73 7.97 -2.03 -23.40
C SER A 73 9.29 -1.80 -22.65
N TYR A 74 10.15 -2.81 -22.61
CA TYR A 74 11.44 -2.74 -21.93
C TYR A 74 12.47 -1.80 -22.59
N ALA A 75 12.31 -1.47 -23.87
CA ALA A 75 13.16 -0.49 -24.54
C ALA A 75 12.74 0.97 -24.31
N SER A 76 11.50 1.20 -23.84
CA SER A 76 10.94 2.56 -23.74
C SER A 76 10.57 2.97 -22.32
N ASP A 77 10.32 2.02 -21.43
CA ASP A 77 9.72 2.29 -20.13
C ASP A 77 10.63 1.80 -19.00
N THR A 78 10.75 2.61 -17.95
CA THR A 78 11.47 2.31 -16.72
C THR A 78 10.46 2.04 -15.61
N LEU A 79 10.62 0.93 -14.88
CA LEU A 79 9.79 0.69 -13.70
C LEU A 79 10.19 1.65 -12.59
N ARG A 80 9.25 2.49 -12.16
CA ARG A 80 9.46 3.42 -11.05
C ARG A 80 8.74 2.92 -9.80
N VAL A 81 9.52 2.74 -8.73
CA VAL A 81 8.99 2.50 -7.39
C VAL A 81 8.89 3.83 -6.67
N VAL A 82 7.68 4.28 -6.43
CA VAL A 82 7.38 5.55 -5.76
C VAL A 82 7.23 5.30 -4.27
N LEU A 83 8.23 5.73 -3.50
CA LEU A 83 8.26 5.74 -2.04
C LEU A 83 7.82 7.11 -1.51
N PRO A 84 7.49 7.25 -0.22
CA PRO A 84 6.98 8.51 0.34
C PRO A 84 7.91 9.73 0.17
N ASP A 85 9.23 9.53 0.18
CA ASP A 85 10.23 10.60 0.13
C ASP A 85 11.13 10.54 -1.13
N ARG A 86 11.04 9.46 -1.91
CA ARG A 86 11.91 9.24 -3.07
C ARG A 86 11.29 8.32 -4.10
N THR A 87 11.92 8.23 -5.27
CA THR A 87 11.56 7.27 -6.33
C THR A 87 12.79 6.47 -6.69
N LEU A 88 12.63 5.13 -6.76
CA LEU A 88 13.64 4.23 -7.34
C LEU A 88 13.30 4.00 -8.81
N GLU A 89 14.29 4.12 -9.67
CA GLU A 89 14.17 3.82 -11.09
C GLU A 89 14.93 2.52 -11.39
N LEU A 90 14.18 1.52 -11.86
CA LEU A 90 14.70 0.23 -12.26
C LEU A 90 14.63 0.16 -13.79
N ASP A 91 15.75 0.53 -14.42
CA ASP A 91 15.89 0.54 -15.86
C ASP A 91 16.05 -0.90 -16.39
N PRO A 92 15.22 -1.34 -17.35
CA PRO A 92 15.32 -2.67 -17.94
C PRO A 92 16.69 -2.95 -18.63
N GLU A 93 17.37 -1.94 -19.15
CA GLU A 93 18.71 -2.13 -19.72
C GLU A 93 19.73 -2.51 -18.62
N ILE A 94 19.61 -1.92 -17.43
CA ILE A 94 20.49 -2.20 -16.28
C ILE A 94 20.11 -3.53 -15.64
N THR A 95 18.82 -3.84 -15.58
CA THR A 95 18.33 -5.11 -15.03
C THR A 95 18.52 -6.30 -15.96
N ASN A 96 19.09 -6.06 -17.16
CA ASN A 96 19.46 -7.07 -18.15
C ASN A 96 18.31 -8.04 -18.49
N VAL A 97 17.13 -7.46 -18.79
CA VAL A 97 15.93 -8.25 -19.10
C VAL A 97 16.09 -8.97 -20.43
N ALA A 98 16.07 -10.28 -20.41
CA ALA A 98 16.01 -11.11 -21.61
C ALA A 98 14.79 -12.04 -21.53
N LEU A 99 14.00 -12.09 -22.59
CA LEU A 99 12.78 -12.85 -22.69
C LEU A 99 12.95 -14.13 -23.49
N ASN A 100 12.51 -15.25 -22.94
CA ASN A 100 12.21 -16.49 -23.68
C ASN A 100 10.69 -16.72 -23.69
N ALA A 101 10.01 -16.21 -24.71
CA ALA A 101 8.55 -16.33 -24.82
C ALA A 101 8.06 -17.75 -25.19
N ASP A 102 8.94 -18.64 -25.63
CA ASP A 102 8.59 -19.97 -26.12
C ASP A 102 7.89 -20.81 -25.03
N GLU A 103 8.40 -20.79 -23.79
CA GLU A 103 7.88 -21.58 -22.68
C GLU A 103 6.51 -21.08 -22.22
N ALA A 104 6.35 -19.76 -22.09
CA ALA A 104 5.07 -19.15 -21.73
C ALA A 104 3.99 -19.37 -22.81
N VAL A 105 4.38 -19.33 -24.08
CA VAL A 105 3.47 -19.63 -25.18
C VAL A 105 3.14 -21.12 -25.25
N ASP A 106 4.08 -22.02 -24.90
CA ASP A 106 3.81 -23.46 -24.82
C ASP A 106 2.81 -23.79 -23.68
N GLU A 107 2.86 -23.06 -22.58
CA GLU A 107 1.85 -23.13 -21.52
C GLU A 107 0.49 -22.63 -22.03
N ALA A 108 0.46 -21.48 -22.71
CA ALA A 108 -0.74 -20.95 -23.34
C ALA A 108 -1.38 -21.94 -24.33
N MET A 109 -0.57 -22.66 -25.10
CA MET A 109 -1.02 -23.71 -26.03
C MET A 109 -1.67 -24.93 -25.32
N LYS A 110 -1.27 -25.22 -24.09
CA LYS A 110 -1.84 -26.31 -23.27
C LYS A 110 -3.15 -25.93 -22.64
N TYR A 111 -3.33 -24.64 -22.28
CA TYR A 111 -4.50 -24.16 -21.57
C TYR A 111 -5.80 -24.45 -22.31
N GLY A 112 -6.81 -24.92 -21.59
CA GLY A 112 -8.16 -25.20 -22.10
C GLY A 112 -8.29 -26.50 -22.90
N ARG A 113 -7.21 -27.19 -23.29
CA ARG A 113 -7.29 -28.44 -24.06
C ARG A 113 -7.84 -29.63 -23.26
N ASP A 114 -7.70 -29.58 -21.94
CA ASP A 114 -8.21 -30.58 -21.00
C ASP A 114 -9.67 -30.35 -20.55
N GLY A 115 -10.40 -29.42 -21.25
CA GLY A 115 -11.80 -29.17 -20.97
C GLY A 115 -12.05 -28.01 -20.00
N GLY A 116 -11.08 -27.11 -19.85
CA GLY A 116 -11.21 -25.90 -19.06
C GLY A 116 -12.25 -24.93 -19.60
N PRO A 117 -12.82 -24.06 -18.75
CA PRO A 117 -13.81 -23.08 -19.15
C PRO A 117 -13.18 -22.00 -20.04
N LEU A 118 -14.00 -21.37 -20.88
CA LEU A 118 -13.65 -20.18 -21.70
C LEU A 118 -13.47 -18.92 -20.83
N LYS A 119 -12.77 -19.02 -19.70
CA LYS A 119 -12.46 -17.90 -18.84
C LYS A 119 -11.19 -17.22 -19.34
N GLU A 120 -11.08 -15.97 -19.00
CA GLU A 120 -9.84 -15.22 -19.16
C GLU A 120 -8.73 -15.90 -18.32
N HIS A 121 -7.57 -16.08 -18.94
CA HIS A 121 -6.42 -16.69 -18.31
C HIS A 121 -5.18 -15.91 -18.67
N THR A 122 -4.44 -15.52 -17.65
CA THR A 122 -3.18 -14.77 -17.79
C THR A 122 -2.03 -15.66 -17.37
N ILE A 123 -0.99 -15.65 -18.18
CA ILE A 123 0.28 -16.34 -17.93
C ILE A 123 1.33 -15.25 -17.78
N ASP A 124 2.02 -15.27 -16.66
CA ASP A 124 3.11 -14.35 -16.36
C ASP A 124 4.44 -14.92 -16.90
N LEU A 125 5.43 -14.03 -17.08
CA LEU A 125 6.75 -14.41 -17.59
C LEU A 125 7.75 -14.80 -16.50
N GLU A 126 7.31 -15.04 -15.27
CA GLU A 126 8.17 -15.23 -14.10
C GLU A 126 9.25 -16.32 -14.30
N SER A 127 8.91 -17.41 -14.97
CA SER A 127 9.85 -18.52 -15.25
C SER A 127 10.73 -18.29 -16.51
N THR A 128 10.38 -17.32 -17.36
CA THR A 128 10.99 -17.12 -18.69
C THR A 128 11.76 -15.81 -18.82
N LEU A 129 11.61 -14.91 -17.83
CA LEU A 129 12.37 -13.69 -17.71
C LEU A 129 13.73 -13.96 -17.09
N ASN A 130 14.79 -13.60 -17.82
CA ASN A 130 16.13 -13.51 -17.27
C ASN A 130 16.34 -12.09 -16.77
N LEU A 131 16.25 -11.91 -15.45
CA LEU A 131 16.48 -10.63 -14.76
C LEU A 131 17.77 -10.71 -13.96
N ASP A 132 18.52 -9.61 -13.89
CA ASP A 132 19.56 -9.47 -12.88
C ASP A 132 18.91 -9.25 -11.51
N THR A 133 18.39 -10.33 -10.93
CA THR A 133 17.71 -10.33 -9.66
C THR A 133 18.62 -9.94 -8.50
N GLU A 134 19.94 -10.19 -8.64
CA GLU A 134 20.92 -9.80 -7.65
C GLU A 134 21.10 -8.27 -7.62
N TYR A 135 21.18 -7.63 -8.78
CA TYR A 135 21.21 -6.17 -8.88
C TYR A 135 19.95 -5.52 -8.30
N ILE A 136 18.76 -6.03 -8.66
CA ILE A 136 17.48 -5.54 -8.13
C ILE A 136 17.47 -5.64 -6.61
N ARG A 137 17.90 -6.79 -6.07
CA ARG A 137 17.98 -7.01 -4.63
C ARG A 137 18.93 -6.03 -3.95
N GLN A 138 20.12 -5.82 -4.50
CA GLN A 138 21.09 -4.88 -3.96
C GLN A 138 20.56 -3.43 -3.92
N VAL A 139 19.86 -2.99 -4.96
CA VAL A 139 19.26 -1.65 -4.99
C VAL A 139 18.20 -1.50 -3.90
N ILE A 140 17.32 -2.50 -3.74
CA ILE A 140 16.27 -2.50 -2.72
C ILE A 140 16.85 -2.53 -1.31
N ASP A 141 17.80 -3.43 -1.04
CA ASP A 141 18.43 -3.57 0.28
C ASP A 141 19.20 -2.30 0.67
N LYS A 142 19.91 -1.69 -0.28
CA LYS A 142 20.56 -0.40 -0.07
C LYS A 142 19.54 0.68 0.30
N THR A 143 18.43 0.75 -0.43
CA THR A 143 17.37 1.72 -0.14
C THR A 143 16.74 1.46 1.22
N ALA A 144 16.48 0.20 1.57
CA ALA A 144 15.95 -0.17 2.89
C ALA A 144 16.90 0.25 4.02
N ALA A 145 18.20 0.10 3.81
CA ALA A 145 19.21 0.54 4.77
C ALA A 145 19.27 2.08 4.91
N GLU A 146 19.09 2.81 3.81
CA GLU A 146 19.12 4.28 3.80
C GLU A 146 17.89 4.93 4.44
N VAL A 147 16.70 4.29 4.36
CA VAL A 147 15.46 4.82 4.94
C VAL A 147 15.24 4.36 6.37
N LYS A 148 16.01 3.37 6.83
CA LYS A 148 15.86 2.81 8.16
C LYS A 148 16.10 3.85 9.24
N GLN A 149 15.10 4.06 10.07
CA GLN A 149 15.17 4.91 11.26
C GLN A 149 14.77 4.10 12.47
N GLU A 150 15.61 4.09 13.49
CA GLU A 150 15.31 3.40 14.74
C GLU A 150 14.34 4.22 15.59
N LEU A 151 13.50 3.53 16.36
CA LEU A 151 12.61 4.15 17.33
C LEU A 151 13.45 4.85 18.41
N SER A 152 13.13 6.11 18.64
CA SER A 152 13.65 6.85 19.80
C SER A 152 12.48 7.35 20.62
N GLU A 153 12.36 6.83 21.82
CA GLU A 153 11.33 7.29 22.73
C GLU A 153 11.61 8.72 23.20
N PRO A 154 10.57 9.52 23.43
CA PRO A 154 10.73 10.86 23.98
C PRO A 154 11.29 10.80 25.40
N SER A 155 11.96 11.85 25.80
CA SER A 155 12.52 11.96 27.16
C SER A 155 12.17 13.28 27.80
N VAL A 156 11.89 13.22 29.10
CA VAL A 156 11.66 14.39 29.95
C VAL A 156 12.57 14.28 31.17
N SER A 157 13.36 15.30 31.42
CA SER A 157 14.21 15.40 32.60
C SER A 157 13.98 16.72 33.31
N VAL A 158 14.08 16.71 34.65
CA VAL A 158 13.85 17.90 35.47
C VAL A 158 15.11 18.21 36.27
N ASN A 159 15.55 19.45 36.18
CA ASN A 159 16.57 20.03 37.07
C ASN A 159 15.84 20.88 38.10
N GLU A 160 15.57 20.32 39.28
CA GLU A 160 14.82 20.98 40.33
C GLU A 160 15.56 22.23 40.87
N ASP A 161 16.88 22.20 40.98
CA ASP A 161 17.69 23.32 41.46
C ASP A 161 17.64 24.53 40.53
N ALA A 162 17.53 24.29 39.23
CA ALA A 162 17.46 25.33 38.21
C ALA A 162 16.01 25.69 37.82
N GLY A 163 15.02 24.93 38.24
CA GLY A 163 13.63 25.10 37.82
C GLY A 163 13.43 24.85 36.32
N ILE A 164 14.16 23.87 35.73
CA ILE A 164 14.15 23.61 34.29
C ILE A 164 13.61 22.20 34.01
N ILE A 165 12.66 22.12 33.10
CA ILE A 165 12.21 20.87 32.48
C ILE A 165 12.79 20.83 31.06
N SER A 166 13.62 19.83 30.80
CA SER A 166 14.18 19.56 29.47
C SER A 166 13.41 18.42 28.83
N VAL A 167 12.91 18.65 27.64
CA VAL A 167 12.09 17.72 26.86
C VAL A 167 12.77 17.45 25.53
N THR A 168 12.84 16.21 25.11
CA THR A 168 13.28 15.84 23.76
C THR A 168 12.19 15.01 23.12
N THR A 169 11.70 15.40 21.94
CA THR A 169 10.70 14.66 21.20
C THR A 169 11.27 13.33 20.71
N GLY A 170 10.43 12.30 20.67
CA GLY A 170 10.80 11.00 20.11
C GLY A 170 10.89 11.03 18.59
N SER A 171 11.38 9.94 18.03
CA SER A 171 11.40 9.69 16.58
C SER A 171 10.71 8.37 16.29
N PRO A 172 9.78 8.29 15.33
CA PRO A 172 9.17 7.02 14.95
C PRO A 172 10.22 6.09 14.34
N ALA A 173 10.02 4.78 14.49
CA ALA A 173 10.76 3.85 13.67
C ALA A 173 10.18 3.84 12.25
N ILE A 174 11.05 3.83 11.26
CA ILE A 174 10.69 3.73 9.84
C ILE A 174 11.50 2.58 9.26
N SER A 175 10.84 1.72 8.49
CA SER A 175 11.50 0.64 7.76
C SER A 175 10.81 0.38 6.42
N LEU A 176 11.59 -0.11 5.48
CA LEU A 176 11.10 -0.61 4.19
C LEU A 176 11.14 -2.14 4.23
N ASP A 177 10.01 -2.80 4.01
CA ASP A 177 9.96 -4.25 3.83
C ASP A 177 10.58 -4.63 2.48
N ALA A 178 11.88 -4.88 2.50
CA ALA A 178 12.66 -5.17 1.30
C ALA A 178 12.20 -6.45 0.60
N ASP A 179 11.71 -7.45 1.35
CA ASP A 179 11.26 -8.71 0.77
C ASP A 179 9.95 -8.52 0.01
N LYS A 180 8.97 -7.86 0.60
CA LYS A 180 7.71 -7.55 -0.08
C LYS A 180 7.91 -6.63 -1.30
N LEU A 181 8.78 -5.63 -1.18
CA LEU A 181 9.09 -4.76 -2.32
C LEU A 181 9.75 -5.54 -3.44
N TYR A 182 10.70 -6.42 -3.11
CA TYR A 182 11.38 -7.27 -4.10
C TYR A 182 10.40 -8.17 -4.85
N GLU A 183 9.51 -8.87 -4.13
CA GLU A 183 8.46 -9.70 -4.75
C GLU A 183 7.52 -8.86 -5.65
N ALA A 184 7.11 -7.67 -5.19
CA ALA A 184 6.27 -6.79 -5.98
C ALA A 184 6.95 -6.29 -7.26
N VAL A 185 8.25 -5.98 -7.20
CA VAL A 185 9.05 -5.59 -8.37
C VAL A 185 9.16 -6.75 -9.37
N LEU A 186 9.47 -7.97 -8.90
CA LEU A 186 9.54 -9.14 -9.78
C LEU A 186 8.20 -9.43 -10.44
N ALA A 187 7.09 -9.32 -9.71
CA ALA A 187 5.74 -9.50 -10.25
C ALA A 187 5.41 -8.47 -11.36
N ARG A 188 5.87 -7.21 -11.22
CA ARG A 188 5.71 -6.19 -12.26
C ARG A 188 6.46 -6.54 -13.53
N PHE A 189 7.71 -6.97 -13.42
CA PHE A 189 8.47 -7.45 -14.59
C PHE A 189 7.82 -8.69 -15.21
N ALA A 190 7.39 -9.67 -14.39
CA ALA A 190 6.76 -10.89 -14.88
C ALA A 190 5.45 -10.64 -15.65
N SER A 191 4.66 -9.65 -15.23
CA SER A 191 3.41 -9.25 -15.91
C SER A 191 3.61 -8.23 -17.05
N ASN A 192 4.86 -7.78 -17.31
CA ASN A 192 5.19 -6.70 -18.24
C ASN A 192 4.41 -5.40 -17.92
N ASP A 193 4.16 -5.13 -16.64
CA ASP A 193 3.54 -3.91 -16.17
C ASP A 193 4.58 -2.97 -15.56
N LEU A 194 5.13 -2.07 -16.38
CA LEU A 194 6.13 -1.07 -15.99
C LEU A 194 5.51 0.24 -15.49
N SER A 195 4.23 0.25 -15.14
CA SER A 195 3.61 1.40 -14.51
C SER A 195 4.16 1.64 -13.11
N ASP A 196 4.03 2.88 -12.61
CA ASP A 196 4.52 3.28 -11.30
C ASP A 196 4.01 2.34 -10.19
N LEU A 197 4.95 1.75 -9.43
CA LEU A 197 4.67 0.93 -8.26
C LEU A 197 4.75 1.81 -7.01
N LYS A 198 3.61 2.08 -6.39
CA LYS A 198 3.57 2.79 -5.10
C LYS A 198 3.82 1.81 -3.97
N PHE A 199 4.72 2.17 -3.07
CA PHE A 199 5.06 1.36 -1.92
C PHE A 199 5.31 2.26 -0.70
N ASP A 200 4.75 1.90 0.44
CA ASP A 200 4.83 2.68 1.66
C ASP A 200 5.85 2.09 2.64
N TYR A 201 6.28 2.90 3.61
CA TYR A 201 7.13 2.46 4.71
C TYR A 201 6.29 1.88 5.84
N ASP A 202 6.82 0.87 6.51
CA ASP A 202 6.32 0.45 7.81
C ASP A 202 6.76 1.47 8.85
N THR A 203 5.80 2.04 9.59
CA THR A 203 6.06 3.08 10.59
C THR A 203 5.53 2.65 11.95
N THR A 204 6.39 2.66 12.96
CA THR A 204 6.00 2.50 14.36
C THR A 204 6.11 3.86 15.05
N PRO A 205 5.00 4.48 15.50
CA PRO A 205 5.04 5.77 16.17
C PRO A 205 5.75 5.65 17.52
N CYS A 206 6.38 6.73 17.97
CA CYS A 206 6.85 6.87 19.36
C CYS A 206 5.70 7.32 20.26
N ASP A 207 5.86 7.16 21.57
CA ASP A 207 4.88 7.59 22.54
C ASP A 207 4.73 9.14 22.55
N PRO A 208 3.53 9.68 22.77
CA PRO A 208 3.33 11.11 22.92
C PRO A 208 3.90 11.60 24.26
N ILE A 209 4.38 12.84 24.28
CA ILE A 209 4.84 13.49 25.50
C ILE A 209 3.65 14.05 26.27
N ASP A 210 3.48 13.64 27.54
CA ASP A 210 2.54 14.24 28.46
C ASP A 210 3.28 15.07 29.52
N LEU A 211 3.08 16.38 29.48
CA LEU A 211 3.64 17.32 30.47
C LEU A 211 2.77 17.50 31.71
N THR A 212 1.54 16.98 31.73
CA THR A 212 0.60 17.14 32.83
C THR A 212 1.16 16.68 34.20
N PRO A 213 1.79 15.50 34.31
CA PRO A 213 2.36 15.05 35.59
C PRO A 213 3.48 15.96 36.12
N TYR A 214 4.22 16.59 35.23
CA TYR A 214 5.28 17.53 35.60
C TYR A 214 4.71 18.86 36.04
N TYR A 215 3.66 19.34 35.35
CA TYR A 215 2.93 20.54 35.74
C TYR A 215 2.31 20.35 37.14
N GLU A 216 1.60 19.28 37.39
CA GLU A 216 0.96 18.98 38.68
C GLU A 216 1.99 18.85 39.83
N LYS A 217 3.19 18.35 39.53
CA LYS A 217 4.22 18.13 40.56
C LYS A 217 5.01 19.40 40.89
N TYR A 218 5.33 20.20 39.89
CA TYR A 218 6.30 21.31 40.03
C TYR A 218 5.66 22.70 39.96
N CYS A 219 4.41 22.82 39.55
CA CYS A 219 3.72 24.10 39.52
C CYS A 219 2.88 24.26 40.78
N VAL A 220 2.89 25.48 41.31
CA VAL A 220 2.13 25.87 42.49
C VAL A 220 1.16 26.97 42.06
N GLU A 221 -0.14 26.77 42.35
CA GLU A 221 -1.15 27.81 42.08
C GLU A 221 -0.92 29.04 42.94
N MET A 222 -0.86 30.20 42.29
CA MET A 222 -0.73 31.46 42.98
C MET A 222 -2.00 31.79 43.75
N LYS A 223 -1.87 32.29 44.98
CA LYS A 223 -2.97 32.87 45.76
C LYS A 223 -2.55 34.19 46.31
N ASP A 224 -3.37 35.21 46.08
CA ASP A 224 -3.15 36.53 46.62
C ASP A 224 -3.35 36.57 48.14
N ALA A 225 -2.68 37.51 48.82
CA ALA A 225 -2.90 37.78 50.22
C ALA A 225 -4.33 38.30 50.43
N TYR A 226 -4.99 37.85 51.48
CA TYR A 226 -6.32 38.29 51.81
C TYR A 226 -6.55 38.39 53.33
N TYR A 227 -7.52 39.22 53.74
CA TYR A 227 -7.98 39.27 55.09
C TYR A 227 -9.14 38.31 55.31
N ASP A 228 -8.95 37.37 56.23
CA ASP A 228 -9.99 36.43 56.61
C ASP A 228 -10.94 37.07 57.65
N GLU A 229 -12.15 37.31 57.22
CA GLU A 229 -13.17 37.95 58.06
C GLU A 229 -13.66 37.08 59.19
N GLU A 230 -13.51 35.74 59.12
CA GLU A 230 -13.94 34.82 60.17
C GLU A 230 -12.90 34.68 61.27
N THR A 231 -11.64 34.61 60.92
CA THR A 231 -10.54 34.45 61.91
C THR A 231 -9.96 35.80 62.31
N HIS A 232 -10.28 36.87 61.60
CA HIS A 232 -9.72 38.23 61.76
C HIS A 232 -8.19 38.28 61.59
N GLU A 233 -7.63 37.40 60.73
CA GLU A 233 -6.22 37.30 60.48
C GLU A 233 -5.92 37.66 59.01
N LEU A 234 -4.71 38.18 58.79
CA LEU A 234 -4.15 38.35 57.44
C LEU A 234 -3.55 37.01 56.99
N VAL A 235 -4.05 36.49 55.87
CA VAL A 235 -3.48 35.31 55.22
C VAL A 235 -2.47 35.77 54.20
N GLU A 236 -1.23 35.26 54.32
CA GLU A 236 -0.14 35.57 53.42
C GLU A 236 -0.39 35.00 52.03
N GLU A 237 0.18 35.66 51.01
CA GLU A 237 0.15 35.16 49.65
C GLU A 237 0.88 33.81 49.51
N VAL A 238 0.44 33.01 48.56
CA VAL A 238 1.17 31.83 48.12
C VAL A 238 1.82 32.14 46.80
N LYS A 239 3.14 32.16 46.77
CA LYS A 239 3.89 32.35 45.55
C LYS A 239 3.58 31.22 44.56
N GLY A 240 3.11 31.62 43.37
CA GLY A 240 2.87 30.72 42.28
C GLY A 240 4.15 30.46 41.47
N TYR A 241 4.28 29.24 41.00
CA TYR A 241 5.35 28.87 40.06
C TYR A 241 4.74 28.02 38.96
N GLY A 242 5.12 28.23 37.71
CA GLY A 242 4.57 27.46 36.62
C GLY A 242 5.15 27.78 35.26
N PHE A 243 4.58 27.17 34.28
CA PHE A 243 4.85 27.40 32.86
C PHE A 243 3.53 27.30 32.06
N ASP A 244 3.52 27.81 30.84
CA ASP A 244 2.35 27.72 29.95
C ASP A 244 2.23 26.30 29.37
N LEU A 245 1.49 25.42 30.11
CA LEU A 245 1.27 24.03 29.72
C LEU A 245 0.61 23.90 28.34
N PRO A 246 -0.48 24.65 28.01
CA PRO A 246 -1.08 24.60 26.67
C PRO A 246 -0.10 24.98 25.55
N TYR A 247 0.66 26.04 25.74
CA TYR A 247 1.65 26.51 24.78
C TYR A 247 2.70 25.43 24.49
N TYR A 248 3.35 24.91 25.53
CA TYR A 248 4.40 23.91 25.34
C TYR A 248 3.87 22.58 24.79
N THR A 249 2.69 22.15 25.22
CA THR A 249 2.04 20.95 24.67
C THR A 249 1.81 21.12 23.16
N GLN A 250 1.34 22.28 22.72
CA GLN A 250 1.14 22.55 21.28
C GLN A 250 2.48 22.61 20.53
N GLN A 251 3.50 23.28 21.07
CA GLN A 251 4.80 23.40 20.41
C GLN A 251 5.47 22.03 20.24
N ILE A 252 5.41 21.17 21.27
CA ILE A 252 5.95 19.81 21.23
C ILE A 252 5.20 18.94 20.21
N ALA A 253 3.88 19.07 20.16
CA ALA A 253 3.06 18.30 19.21
C ALA A 253 3.32 18.66 17.74
N MET A 254 3.80 19.89 17.48
CA MET A 254 4.11 20.40 16.13
C MET A 254 5.58 20.30 15.78
N ALA A 255 6.43 19.86 16.71
CA ALA A 255 7.87 19.82 16.53
C ALA A 255 8.31 18.62 15.67
N GLU A 256 9.42 18.82 14.98
CA GLU A 256 10.09 17.71 14.29
C GLU A 256 10.64 16.66 15.29
N PRO A 257 10.72 15.39 14.87
CA PRO A 257 11.32 14.34 15.68
C PRO A 257 12.74 14.70 16.15
N GLY A 258 13.05 14.40 17.41
CA GLY A 258 14.35 14.68 18.01
C GLY A 258 14.58 16.13 18.43
N THR A 259 13.54 16.99 18.38
CA THR A 259 13.65 18.38 18.80
C THR A 259 13.73 18.49 20.32
N GLY A 260 14.67 19.29 20.81
CA GLY A 260 14.83 19.60 22.24
C GLY A 260 14.09 20.90 22.64
N PHE A 261 13.41 20.88 23.79
CA PHE A 261 12.78 22.03 24.42
C PHE A 261 13.36 22.22 25.83
N THR A 262 13.48 23.49 26.21
CA THR A 262 13.81 23.87 27.58
C THR A 262 12.66 24.71 28.12
N ILE A 263 12.00 24.22 29.14
CA ILE A 263 10.85 24.87 29.80
C ILE A 263 11.34 25.40 31.14
N GLN A 264 11.29 26.69 31.33
CA GLN A 264 11.59 27.32 32.59
C GLN A 264 10.34 27.40 33.47
N ILE A 265 10.45 26.98 34.71
CA ILE A 265 9.42 27.19 35.73
C ILE A 265 9.66 28.59 36.31
N GLU A 266 8.74 29.49 36.08
CA GLU A 266 8.86 30.90 36.45
C GLU A 266 7.95 31.21 37.62
N GLU A 267 8.34 32.22 38.45
CA GLU A 267 7.49 32.74 39.49
C GLU A 267 6.36 33.57 38.87
N MET A 268 5.12 33.29 39.27
CA MET A 268 3.94 34.04 38.83
C MET A 268 3.83 35.34 39.61
N VAL A 269 3.50 36.43 38.92
CA VAL A 269 3.38 37.77 39.53
C VAL A 269 2.04 37.91 40.22
N HIS A 270 2.07 38.27 41.50
CA HIS A 270 0.86 38.56 42.28
C HIS A 270 0.22 39.89 41.88
N GLU A 271 -1.12 39.96 41.87
CA GLU A 271 -1.86 41.22 41.77
C GLU A 271 -1.90 41.95 43.10
N VAL A 272 -1.95 41.23 44.22
CA VAL A 272 -1.98 41.74 45.58
C VAL A 272 -0.97 40.99 46.43
N SER A 273 0.00 41.70 47.03
CA SER A 273 0.96 41.15 48.00
C SER A 273 0.94 41.96 49.30
N LEU A 274 1.52 41.39 50.36
CA LEU A 274 1.63 42.07 51.67
C LEU A 274 2.83 43.04 51.79
N GLU A 275 3.61 43.25 50.73
CA GLU A 275 4.70 44.22 50.74
C GLU A 275 4.22 45.64 50.86
#